data_b8546c2e8be519a3acfe33bdd7c24912
#
_entry.id   b8546c2e8be519a3acfe33bdd7c24912
#
_cell.length_a   1.000
_cell.length_b   1.000
_cell.length_c   1.000
_cell.angle_alpha   90.00
_cell.angle_beta   90.00
_cell.angle_gamma   90.00
#
_symmetry.space_group_name_H-M   'P 1'
#
loop_
_entity.id
_entity.type
_entity.pdbx_description
1 polymer ?
#
loop_
_entity_poly.entity_id
_entity_poly.type
_entity_poly.pdbx_seq_one_letter_code
_entity_poly.pdbx_strand_id
1 'polypeptide(L)'
;MTTQTRPQPSRIRNGRATREIIVEAATRLMCVRGYKGTSLDDVLRESGVGKGNFYYYFKSKEDLGYAILDEVIVAFLERTLAPCFADAESSRLGQIRCFLARLTEAQRERNCVGGCPLGTLASELSDVHEGFRARLASVFAAWSERLTLALAEARERGEVNDECRPEAVARFLVASLEGAILLTKVKKDIAIMEQCVEELGRYLALYERRS
;
A
#
# COMPACT_ATOMS: atom_id res chain seq x y z
N MET A 1 53.07 -18.38 17.97
CA MET A 1 51.97 -18.58 16.95
C MET A 1 50.64 -18.35 17.69
N THR A 2 50.11 -17.14 17.61
CA THR A 2 48.88 -16.75 18.33
C THR A 2 47.73 -16.72 17.28
N THR A 3 46.84 -17.69 17.35
CA THR A 3 45.67 -17.82 16.52
C THR A 3 44.64 -16.77 16.97
N GLN A 4 44.45 -15.72 16.15
CA GLN A 4 43.36 -14.77 16.28
C GLN A 4 42.04 -15.41 15.82
N THR A 5 41.18 -15.69 16.78
CA THR A 5 39.80 -16.11 16.54
C THR A 5 39.01 -14.90 16.05
N ARG A 6 38.56 -14.91 14.77
CA ARG A 6 37.63 -13.91 14.22
C ARG A 6 36.29 -14.00 14.98
N PRO A 7 35.77 -12.88 15.49
CA PRO A 7 34.42 -12.90 16.11
C PRO A 7 33.37 -13.23 15.07
N GLN A 8 32.58 -14.27 15.32
CA GLN A 8 31.38 -14.59 14.50
C GLN A 8 30.33 -13.52 14.76
N PRO A 9 29.73 -12.91 13.71
CA PRO A 9 28.59 -12.00 13.90
C PRO A 9 27.39 -12.76 14.48
N SER A 10 26.73 -12.16 15.46
CA SER A 10 25.66 -12.79 16.22
C SER A 10 24.52 -13.30 15.31
N ARG A 11 24.18 -14.59 15.42
CA ARG A 11 23.14 -15.31 14.64
C ARG A 11 21.78 -14.61 14.60
N ILE A 12 21.41 -13.88 15.64
CA ILE A 12 20.11 -13.20 15.78
C ILE A 12 20.01 -11.95 14.87
N ARG A 13 21.08 -11.19 14.73
CA ARG A 13 21.14 -10.02 13.85
C ARG A 13 21.08 -10.41 12.37
N ASN A 14 21.73 -11.53 12.00
CA ASN A 14 21.69 -12.07 10.64
C ASN A 14 20.31 -12.65 10.29
N GLY A 15 19.56 -13.18 11.25
CA GLY A 15 18.26 -13.82 11.00
C GLY A 15 17.18 -12.82 10.60
N ARG A 16 17.07 -11.68 11.29
CA ARG A 16 16.11 -10.62 10.94
C ARG A 16 16.43 -10.02 9.58
N ALA A 17 17.69 -9.71 9.32
CA ALA A 17 18.15 -9.21 8.03
C ALA A 17 17.85 -10.18 6.87
N THR A 18 18.02 -11.50 7.08
CA THR A 18 17.73 -12.50 6.05
C THR A 18 16.24 -12.57 5.72
N ARG A 19 15.36 -12.54 6.73
CA ARG A 19 13.91 -12.51 6.52
C ARG A 19 13.49 -11.26 5.73
N GLU A 20 13.99 -10.11 6.12
CA GLU A 20 13.74 -8.81 5.45
C GLU A 20 14.20 -8.85 3.99
N ILE A 21 15.40 -9.37 3.69
CA ILE A 21 15.91 -9.53 2.33
C ILE A 21 14.98 -10.41 1.46
N ILE A 22 14.48 -11.52 2.01
CA ILE A 22 13.54 -12.38 1.29
C ILE A 22 12.24 -11.63 0.98
N VAL A 23 11.66 -10.94 1.96
CA VAL A 23 10.40 -10.22 1.79
C VAL A 23 10.55 -9.04 0.83
N GLU A 24 11.63 -8.27 0.93
CA GLU A 24 11.91 -7.18 -0.02
C GLU A 24 12.06 -7.68 -1.46
N ALA A 25 12.84 -8.75 -1.68
CA ALA A 25 13.01 -9.34 -2.99
C ALA A 25 11.67 -9.83 -3.57
N ALA A 26 10.88 -10.53 -2.76
CA ALA A 26 9.59 -11.04 -3.15
C ALA A 26 8.59 -9.89 -3.43
N THR A 27 8.58 -8.85 -2.60
CA THR A 27 7.73 -7.66 -2.80
C THR A 27 8.03 -6.99 -4.14
N ARG A 28 9.31 -6.75 -4.46
CA ARG A 28 9.71 -6.18 -5.76
C ARG A 28 9.22 -7.02 -6.94
N LEU A 29 9.44 -8.33 -6.88
CA LEU A 29 9.02 -9.24 -7.95
C LEU A 29 7.50 -9.29 -8.10
N MET A 30 6.77 -9.43 -7.00
CA MET A 30 5.31 -9.54 -7.01
C MET A 30 4.61 -8.24 -7.41
N CYS A 31 5.18 -7.08 -7.10
CA CYS A 31 4.66 -5.80 -7.58
C CYS A 31 4.71 -5.68 -9.12
N VAL A 32 5.74 -6.26 -9.76
CA VAL A 32 5.94 -6.14 -11.21
C VAL A 32 5.28 -7.29 -11.97
N ARG A 33 5.47 -8.53 -11.49
CA ARG A 33 5.05 -9.78 -12.19
C ARG A 33 3.75 -10.37 -11.64
N GLY A 34 3.24 -9.83 -10.54
CA GLY A 34 2.14 -10.40 -9.80
C GLY A 34 2.56 -11.56 -8.89
N TYR A 35 1.64 -11.96 -8.00
CA TYR A 35 1.85 -13.10 -7.10
C TYR A 35 1.95 -14.41 -7.88
N LYS A 36 1.02 -14.67 -8.81
CA LYS A 36 1.02 -15.90 -9.61
C LYS A 36 2.24 -15.99 -10.53
N GLY A 37 2.66 -14.87 -11.12
CA GLY A 37 3.80 -14.78 -12.02
C GLY A 37 5.18 -14.81 -11.36
N THR A 38 5.27 -14.90 -10.02
CA THR A 38 6.52 -14.98 -9.27
C THR A 38 6.67 -16.37 -8.66
N SER A 39 7.68 -17.13 -9.08
CA SER A 39 7.98 -18.44 -8.49
C SER A 39 8.82 -18.30 -7.22
N LEU A 40 8.88 -19.34 -6.40
CA LEU A 40 9.79 -19.39 -5.25
C LEU A 40 11.25 -19.33 -5.70
N ASP A 41 11.60 -19.99 -6.80
CA ASP A 41 12.96 -19.98 -7.34
C ASP A 41 13.36 -18.58 -7.82
N ASP A 42 12.43 -17.77 -8.34
CA ASP A 42 12.68 -16.36 -8.65
C ASP A 42 13.04 -15.57 -7.40
N VAL A 43 12.31 -15.79 -6.29
CA VAL A 43 12.57 -15.12 -5.01
C VAL A 43 13.94 -15.54 -4.46
N LEU A 44 14.28 -16.82 -4.49
CA LEU A 44 15.56 -17.33 -4.03
C LEU A 44 16.72 -16.74 -4.84
N ARG A 45 16.57 -16.67 -6.16
CA ARG A 45 17.57 -16.07 -7.06
C ARG A 45 17.73 -14.57 -6.80
N GLU A 46 16.63 -13.84 -6.67
CA GLU A 46 16.64 -12.38 -6.44
C GLU A 46 17.21 -12.01 -5.07
N SER A 47 16.84 -12.77 -4.03
CA SER A 47 17.32 -12.54 -2.66
C SER A 47 18.72 -13.01 -2.39
N GLY A 48 19.26 -13.93 -3.23
CA GLY A 48 20.53 -14.62 -2.97
C GLY A 48 20.46 -15.59 -1.78
N VAL A 49 19.27 -15.89 -1.26
CA VAL A 49 19.07 -16.75 -0.09
C VAL A 49 18.88 -18.19 -0.51
N GLY A 50 19.62 -19.10 0.10
CA GLY A 50 19.49 -20.53 -0.18
C GLY A 50 18.15 -21.11 0.31
N LYS A 51 17.68 -22.17 -0.38
CA LYS A 51 16.39 -22.81 -0.14
C LYS A 51 16.19 -23.26 1.33
N GLY A 52 17.24 -23.79 1.96
CA GLY A 52 17.17 -24.18 3.39
C GLY A 52 16.92 -23.00 4.31
N ASN A 53 17.54 -21.85 4.06
CA ASN A 53 17.31 -20.62 4.82
C ASN A 53 15.91 -20.05 4.56
N PHE A 54 15.39 -20.15 3.34
CA PHE A 54 14.01 -19.77 3.06
C PHE A 54 13.03 -20.53 3.95
N TYR A 55 13.09 -21.88 3.95
CA TYR A 55 12.17 -22.70 4.71
C TYR A 55 12.35 -22.62 6.23
N TYR A 56 13.42 -22.00 6.71
CA TYR A 56 13.56 -21.64 8.11
C TYR A 56 12.60 -20.48 8.51
N TYR A 57 12.34 -19.53 7.59
CA TYR A 57 11.48 -18.38 7.84
C TYR A 57 10.05 -18.52 7.33
N PHE A 58 9.87 -19.20 6.22
CA PHE A 58 8.59 -19.31 5.50
C PHE A 58 8.32 -20.76 5.11
N LYS A 59 7.17 -21.29 5.55
CA LYS A 59 6.77 -22.66 5.24
C LYS A 59 6.35 -22.84 3.78
N SER A 60 5.89 -21.78 3.15
CA SER A 60 5.37 -21.79 1.78
C SER A 60 5.47 -20.41 1.13
N LYS A 61 5.20 -20.35 -0.18
CA LYS A 61 5.01 -19.09 -0.90
C LYS A 61 3.80 -18.31 -0.36
N GLU A 62 2.78 -19.00 0.12
CA GLU A 62 1.61 -18.40 0.74
C GLU A 62 1.98 -17.68 2.04
N ASP A 63 2.75 -18.33 2.92
CA ASP A 63 3.24 -17.73 4.16
C ASP A 63 4.09 -16.49 3.90
N LEU A 64 4.95 -16.53 2.88
CA LEU A 64 5.67 -15.37 2.38
C LEU A 64 4.70 -14.28 1.85
N GLY A 65 3.65 -14.68 1.13
CA GLY A 65 2.65 -13.75 0.60
C GLY A 65 1.91 -12.98 1.70
N TYR A 66 1.57 -13.63 2.80
CA TYR A 66 1.01 -12.96 3.98
C TYR A 66 2.00 -11.99 4.62
N ALA A 67 3.27 -12.36 4.74
CA ALA A 67 4.28 -11.46 5.28
C ALA A 67 4.48 -10.22 4.40
N ILE A 68 4.45 -10.38 3.09
CA ILE A 68 4.50 -9.26 2.13
C ILE A 68 3.28 -8.34 2.31
N LEU A 69 2.09 -8.93 2.42
CA LEU A 69 0.86 -8.17 2.61
C LEU A 69 0.93 -7.33 3.90
N ASP A 70 1.38 -7.93 5.00
CA ASP A 70 1.54 -7.24 6.28
C ASP A 70 2.57 -6.07 6.17
N GLU A 71 3.70 -6.26 5.49
CA GLU A 71 4.69 -5.18 5.28
C GLU A 71 4.18 -4.07 4.36
N VAL A 72 3.46 -4.42 3.29
CA VAL A 72 2.83 -3.43 2.40
C VAL A 72 1.81 -2.59 3.15
N ILE A 73 1.01 -3.21 4.03
CA ILE A 73 0.03 -2.51 4.87
C ILE A 73 0.73 -1.54 5.83
N VAL A 74 1.76 -2.01 6.55
CA VAL A 74 2.52 -1.16 7.48
C VAL A 74 3.15 0.02 6.75
N ALA A 75 3.82 -0.24 5.62
CA ALA A 75 4.43 0.82 4.82
C ALA A 75 3.40 1.83 4.30
N PHE A 76 2.22 1.39 3.88
CA PHE A 76 1.12 2.26 3.45
C PHE A 76 0.63 3.14 4.61
N LEU A 77 0.38 2.54 5.78
CA LEU A 77 -0.07 3.27 6.96
C LEU A 77 0.94 4.32 7.40
N GLU A 78 2.21 3.94 7.56
CA GLU A 78 3.25 4.81 8.10
C GLU A 78 3.70 5.90 7.12
N ARG A 79 3.86 5.57 5.83
CA ARG A 79 4.45 6.48 4.85
C ARG A 79 3.42 7.33 4.11
N THR A 80 2.20 6.82 3.95
CA THR A 80 1.18 7.46 3.11
C THR A 80 0.03 8.03 3.93
N LEU A 81 -0.57 7.23 4.80
CA LEU A 81 -1.77 7.61 5.52
C LEU A 81 -1.46 8.46 6.75
N ALA A 82 -0.69 7.94 7.71
CA ALA A 82 -0.47 8.59 9.00
C ALA A 82 0.06 10.03 8.90
N PRO A 83 1.02 10.38 8.01
CA PRO A 83 1.52 11.74 7.94
C PRO A 83 0.48 12.77 7.52
N CYS A 84 -0.56 12.37 6.77
CA CYS A 84 -1.61 13.28 6.34
C CYS A 84 -2.68 13.54 7.42
N PHE A 85 -2.82 12.62 8.35
CA PHE A 85 -3.85 12.67 9.40
C PHE A 85 -3.29 12.90 10.81
N ALA A 86 -2.00 13.27 10.92
CA ALA A 86 -1.34 13.48 12.20
C ALA A 86 -1.75 14.80 12.88
N ASP A 87 -2.04 15.85 12.12
CA ASP A 87 -2.39 17.16 12.64
C ASP A 87 -3.90 17.26 12.86
N ALA A 88 -4.31 17.29 14.15
CA ALA A 88 -5.71 17.38 14.55
C ALA A 88 -6.33 18.75 14.25
N GLU A 89 -5.55 19.81 14.15
CA GLU A 89 -6.00 21.18 13.91
C GLU A 89 -6.20 21.50 12.43
N SER A 90 -5.57 20.73 11.54
CA SER A 90 -5.70 20.95 10.10
C SER A 90 -7.10 20.62 9.58
N SER A 91 -7.48 21.27 8.47
CA SER A 91 -8.72 20.98 7.74
C SER A 91 -8.79 19.49 7.38
N ARG A 92 -9.92 18.84 7.62
CA ARG A 92 -10.15 17.43 7.26
C ARG A 92 -10.11 17.21 5.75
N LEU A 93 -10.63 18.15 4.98
CA LEU A 93 -10.49 18.12 3.53
C LEU A 93 -9.04 18.32 3.09
N GLY A 94 -8.28 19.18 3.79
CA GLY A 94 -6.84 19.34 3.59
C GLY A 94 -6.07 18.04 3.82
N GLN A 95 -6.41 17.28 4.85
CA GLN A 95 -5.84 15.96 5.13
C GLN A 95 -6.12 14.96 4.01
N ILE A 96 -7.36 14.92 3.50
CA ILE A 96 -7.73 14.07 2.36
C ILE A 96 -6.94 14.48 1.11
N ARG A 97 -6.83 15.77 0.80
CA ARG A 97 -6.02 16.27 -0.33
C ARG A 97 -4.54 15.92 -0.18
N CYS A 98 -3.98 16.04 1.01
CA CYS A 98 -2.62 15.58 1.30
C CYS A 98 -2.46 14.10 0.95
N PHE A 99 -3.40 13.25 1.36
CA PHE A 99 -3.39 11.82 1.06
C PHE A 99 -3.42 11.53 -0.45
N LEU A 100 -4.29 12.22 -1.21
CA LEU A 100 -4.36 12.12 -2.67
C LEU A 100 -3.01 12.49 -3.32
N ALA A 101 -2.40 13.58 -2.88
CA ALA A 101 -1.09 14.03 -3.37
C ALA A 101 0.03 13.03 -3.07
N ARG A 102 0.04 12.43 -1.87
CA ARG A 102 1.03 11.39 -1.51
C ARG A 102 0.92 10.13 -2.35
N LEU A 103 -0.30 9.71 -2.68
CA LEU A 103 -0.49 8.59 -3.59
C LEU A 103 0.05 8.89 -5.00
N THR A 104 -0.15 10.12 -5.48
CA THR A 104 0.42 10.58 -6.76
C THR A 104 1.95 10.53 -6.72
N GLU A 105 2.56 11.05 -5.65
CA GLU A 105 4.01 11.03 -5.51
C GLU A 105 4.57 9.60 -5.43
N ALA A 106 3.89 8.70 -4.72
CA ALA A 106 4.28 7.29 -4.68
C ALA A 106 4.25 6.61 -6.06
N GLN A 107 3.34 7.01 -6.97
CA GLN A 107 3.35 6.52 -8.35
C GLN A 107 4.48 7.15 -9.18
N ARG A 108 4.78 8.44 -8.95
CA ARG A 108 5.89 9.15 -9.61
C ARG A 108 7.24 8.53 -9.24
N GLU A 109 7.50 8.32 -7.96
CA GLU A 109 8.73 7.70 -7.44
C GLU A 109 8.98 6.30 -8.02
N ARG A 110 7.91 5.55 -8.30
CA ARG A 110 7.97 4.22 -8.93
C ARG A 110 7.99 4.25 -10.46
N ASN A 111 8.08 5.44 -11.08
CA ASN A 111 8.00 5.60 -12.54
C ASN A 111 6.77 4.90 -13.15
N CYS A 112 5.63 4.95 -12.48
CA CYS A 112 4.38 4.31 -12.88
C CYS A 112 4.48 2.77 -13.04
N VAL A 113 5.42 2.13 -12.32
CA VAL A 113 5.63 0.68 -12.36
C VAL A 113 5.01 0.02 -11.11
N GLY A 114 4.45 -1.19 -11.29
CA GLY A 114 3.91 -2.01 -10.21
C GLY A 114 2.44 -1.71 -9.87
N GLY A 115 2.03 -0.44 -9.91
CA GLY A 115 0.66 -0.07 -9.54
C GLY A 115 0.41 -0.14 -8.02
N CYS A 116 -0.83 -0.43 -7.61
CA CYS A 116 -1.15 -0.70 -6.21
C CYS A 116 -0.82 -2.16 -5.87
N PRO A 117 0.08 -2.43 -4.91
CA PRO A 117 0.38 -3.81 -4.49
C PRO A 117 -0.85 -4.52 -3.93
N LEU A 118 -1.72 -3.81 -3.18
CA LEU A 118 -2.96 -4.35 -2.61
C LEU A 118 -3.96 -4.69 -3.71
N GLY A 119 -4.16 -3.77 -4.67
CA GLY A 119 -5.04 -3.98 -5.80
C GLY A 119 -4.57 -5.12 -6.71
N THR A 120 -3.26 -5.28 -6.91
CA THR A 120 -2.69 -6.41 -7.67
C THR A 120 -2.99 -7.74 -6.98
N LEU A 121 -2.72 -7.86 -5.67
CA LEU A 121 -3.03 -9.06 -4.90
C LEU A 121 -4.54 -9.36 -4.88
N ALA A 122 -5.37 -8.32 -4.73
CA ALA A 122 -6.82 -8.47 -4.74
C ALA A 122 -7.32 -9.04 -6.08
N SER A 123 -6.84 -8.51 -7.20
CA SER A 123 -7.22 -8.98 -8.54
C SER A 123 -6.80 -10.41 -8.82
N GLU A 124 -5.66 -10.88 -8.25
CA GLU A 124 -5.16 -12.22 -8.49
C GLU A 124 -5.74 -13.29 -7.55
N LEU A 125 -6.03 -12.92 -6.31
CA LEU A 125 -6.25 -13.90 -5.23
C LEU A 125 -7.65 -13.88 -4.62
N SER A 126 -8.46 -12.82 -4.79
CA SER A 126 -9.75 -12.71 -4.11
C SER A 126 -10.74 -13.81 -4.48
N ASP A 127 -10.71 -14.32 -5.71
CA ASP A 127 -11.63 -15.37 -6.17
C ASP A 127 -11.10 -16.79 -5.91
N VAL A 128 -9.81 -16.93 -5.58
CA VAL A 128 -9.16 -18.25 -5.51
C VAL A 128 -8.56 -18.56 -4.15
N HIS A 129 -8.52 -17.58 -3.24
CA HIS A 129 -7.88 -17.75 -1.94
C HIS A 129 -8.58 -16.93 -0.84
N GLU A 130 -9.42 -17.61 -0.07
CA GLU A 130 -10.26 -16.99 0.98
C GLU A 130 -9.46 -16.21 2.04
N GLY A 131 -8.31 -16.74 2.49
CA GLY A 131 -7.48 -16.07 3.50
C GLY A 131 -6.91 -14.74 3.00
N PHE A 132 -6.45 -14.67 1.75
CA PHE A 132 -6.04 -13.39 1.14
C PHE A 132 -7.21 -12.45 0.93
N ARG A 133 -8.35 -12.96 0.42
CA ARG A 133 -9.57 -12.18 0.22
C ARG A 133 -10.00 -11.49 1.51
N ALA A 134 -10.11 -12.23 2.61
CA ALA A 134 -10.53 -11.71 3.90
C ALA A 134 -9.58 -10.61 4.41
N ARG A 135 -8.26 -10.82 4.33
CA ARG A 135 -7.27 -9.81 4.73
C ARG A 135 -7.32 -8.55 3.87
N LEU A 136 -7.36 -8.70 2.55
CA LEU A 136 -7.46 -7.59 1.62
C LEU A 136 -8.74 -6.80 1.82
N ALA A 137 -9.88 -7.48 2.03
CA ALA A 137 -11.15 -6.83 2.36
C ALA A 137 -11.03 -5.99 3.63
N SER A 138 -10.38 -6.49 4.69
CA SER A 138 -10.17 -5.75 5.93
C SER A 138 -9.30 -4.50 5.70
N VAL A 139 -8.28 -4.57 4.85
CA VAL A 139 -7.40 -3.43 4.55
C VAL A 139 -8.15 -2.35 3.78
N PHE A 140 -8.88 -2.72 2.72
CA PHE A 140 -9.69 -1.75 1.97
C PHE A 140 -10.82 -1.15 2.82
N ALA A 141 -11.39 -1.93 3.73
CA ALA A 141 -12.37 -1.44 4.70
C ALA A 141 -11.76 -0.40 5.64
N ALA A 142 -10.60 -0.68 6.23
CA ALA A 142 -9.89 0.25 7.12
C ALA A 142 -9.47 1.55 6.40
N TRP A 143 -9.04 1.45 5.15
CA TRP A 143 -8.75 2.62 4.32
C TRP A 143 -10.00 3.47 4.09
N SER A 144 -11.11 2.84 3.66
CA SER A 144 -12.38 3.54 3.45
C SER A 144 -12.90 4.15 4.76
N GLU A 145 -12.80 3.44 5.88
CA GLU A 145 -13.21 3.92 7.20
C GLU A 145 -12.43 5.17 7.64
N ARG A 146 -11.11 5.20 7.42
CA ARG A 146 -10.30 6.38 7.75
C ARG A 146 -10.75 7.63 6.99
N LEU A 147 -11.07 7.49 5.69
CA LEU A 147 -11.61 8.58 4.90
C LEU A 147 -13.04 8.96 5.33
N THR A 148 -13.87 7.97 5.66
CA THR A 148 -15.23 8.19 6.19
C THR A 148 -15.19 9.01 7.47
N LEU A 149 -14.33 8.65 8.42
CA LEU A 149 -14.16 9.41 9.67
C LEU A 149 -13.71 10.85 9.40
N ALA A 150 -12.75 11.06 8.52
CA ALA A 150 -12.31 12.41 8.16
C ALA A 150 -13.45 13.24 7.53
N LEU A 151 -14.25 12.65 6.65
CA LEU A 151 -15.40 13.34 6.04
C LEU A 151 -16.53 13.60 7.04
N ALA A 152 -16.77 12.69 7.97
CA ALA A 152 -17.75 12.90 9.05
C ALA A 152 -17.32 14.05 9.97
N GLU A 153 -16.05 14.07 10.38
CA GLU A 153 -15.49 15.17 11.15
C GLU A 153 -15.49 16.50 10.38
N ALA A 154 -15.24 16.48 9.05
CA ALA A 154 -15.36 17.66 8.19
C ALA A 154 -16.79 18.22 8.22
N ARG A 155 -17.79 17.35 8.20
CA ARG A 155 -19.20 17.76 8.30
C ARG A 155 -19.53 18.38 9.67
N GLU A 156 -19.08 17.77 10.76
CA GLU A 156 -19.24 18.29 12.12
C GLU A 156 -18.57 19.66 12.30
N ARG A 157 -17.41 19.88 11.67
CA ARG A 157 -16.68 21.15 11.68
C ARG A 157 -17.27 22.20 10.72
N GLY A 158 -18.26 21.83 9.91
CA GLY A 158 -18.85 22.72 8.91
C GLY A 158 -17.96 22.96 7.68
N GLU A 159 -16.94 22.16 7.45
CA GLU A 159 -16.09 22.23 6.25
C GLU A 159 -16.85 21.74 5.01
N VAL A 160 -17.77 20.78 5.17
CA VAL A 160 -18.63 20.28 4.11
C VAL A 160 -20.12 20.43 4.46
N ASN A 161 -20.96 20.47 3.44
CA ASN A 161 -22.40 20.58 3.56
C ASN A 161 -23.06 19.21 3.89
N ASP A 162 -24.37 19.24 4.17
CA ASP A 162 -25.14 18.07 4.61
C ASP A 162 -25.41 17.06 3.48
N GLU A 163 -25.17 17.42 2.22
CA GLU A 163 -25.27 16.53 1.07
C GLU A 163 -24.10 15.53 1.01
N CYS A 164 -22.98 15.84 1.68
CA CYS A 164 -21.86 14.92 1.80
C CYS A 164 -22.28 13.68 2.60
N ARG A 165 -22.24 12.52 1.96
CA ARG A 165 -22.44 11.21 2.57
C ARG A 165 -21.07 10.55 2.76
N PRO A 166 -20.46 10.62 3.97
CA PRO A 166 -19.08 10.24 4.22
C PRO A 166 -18.72 8.86 3.67
N GLU A 167 -19.53 7.84 3.94
CA GLU A 167 -19.25 6.45 3.54
C GLU A 167 -19.28 6.28 2.01
N ALA A 168 -20.22 6.92 1.34
CA ALA A 168 -20.35 6.83 -0.12
C ALA A 168 -19.20 7.58 -0.81
N VAL A 169 -18.86 8.78 -0.32
CA VAL A 169 -17.75 9.58 -0.84
C VAL A 169 -16.42 8.87 -0.60
N ALA A 170 -16.17 8.34 0.59
CA ALA A 170 -14.95 7.60 0.90
C ALA A 170 -14.78 6.38 -0.01
N ARG A 171 -15.83 5.60 -0.21
CA ARG A 171 -15.80 4.44 -1.11
C ARG A 171 -15.53 4.84 -2.57
N PHE A 172 -16.15 5.93 -3.02
CA PHE A 172 -15.90 6.47 -4.36
C PHE A 172 -14.45 6.93 -4.53
N LEU A 173 -13.88 7.62 -3.53
CA LEU A 173 -12.48 8.03 -3.55
C LEU A 173 -11.54 6.82 -3.68
N VAL A 174 -11.74 5.76 -2.88
CA VAL A 174 -10.90 4.54 -2.93
C VAL A 174 -11.01 3.87 -4.30
N ALA A 175 -12.22 3.68 -4.82
CA ALA A 175 -12.44 3.06 -6.12
C ALA A 175 -11.82 3.86 -7.26
N SER A 176 -11.95 5.19 -7.23
CA SER A 176 -11.38 6.10 -8.24
C SER A 176 -9.85 6.09 -8.21
N LEU A 177 -9.25 6.06 -7.01
CA LEU A 177 -7.80 5.98 -6.84
C LEU A 177 -7.23 4.67 -7.37
N GLU A 178 -7.86 3.53 -7.10
CA GLU A 178 -7.44 2.24 -7.66
C GLU A 178 -7.52 2.25 -9.19
N GLY A 179 -8.58 2.83 -9.76
CA GLY A 179 -8.73 3.02 -11.20
C GLY A 179 -7.64 3.94 -11.79
N ALA A 180 -7.36 5.07 -11.14
CA ALA A 180 -6.32 6.01 -11.55
C ALA A 180 -4.93 5.35 -11.55
N ILE A 181 -4.59 4.60 -10.48
CA ILE A 181 -3.34 3.87 -10.37
C ILE A 181 -3.22 2.81 -11.48
N LEU A 182 -4.29 2.08 -11.77
CA LEU A 182 -4.31 1.08 -12.85
C LEU A 182 -4.06 1.73 -14.22
N LEU A 183 -4.76 2.81 -14.55
CA LEU A 183 -4.61 3.52 -15.82
C LEU A 183 -3.21 4.12 -15.97
N THR A 184 -2.67 4.71 -14.91
CA THR A 184 -1.30 5.23 -14.84
C THR A 184 -0.27 4.11 -15.11
N LYS A 185 -0.46 2.94 -14.49
CA LYS A 185 0.38 1.76 -14.71
C LYS A 185 0.34 1.30 -16.19
N VAL A 186 -0.85 1.25 -16.80
CA VAL A 186 -1.04 0.78 -18.19
C VAL A 186 -0.39 1.74 -19.18
N LYS A 187 -0.58 3.04 -19.01
CA LYS A 187 -0.07 4.07 -19.92
C LYS A 187 1.37 4.49 -19.64
N LYS A 188 1.91 4.17 -18.44
CA LYS A 188 3.23 4.64 -17.99
C LYS A 188 3.35 6.16 -18.01
N ASP A 189 2.25 6.84 -17.68
CA ASP A 189 2.13 8.28 -17.73
C ASP A 189 1.54 8.80 -16.41
N ILE A 190 2.34 9.57 -15.67
CA ILE A 190 1.93 10.14 -14.38
C ILE A 190 0.83 11.19 -14.53
N ALA A 191 0.73 11.86 -15.68
CA ALA A 191 -0.28 12.87 -15.93
C ALA A 191 -1.71 12.33 -15.74
N ILE A 192 -1.93 11.01 -15.96
CA ILE A 192 -3.22 10.37 -15.73
C ILE A 192 -3.58 10.40 -14.24
N MET A 193 -2.62 10.05 -13.37
CA MET A 193 -2.85 10.11 -11.92
C MET A 193 -3.14 11.52 -11.47
N GLU A 194 -2.36 12.49 -11.95
CA GLU A 194 -2.51 13.92 -11.64
C GLU A 194 -3.90 14.44 -12.04
N GLN A 195 -4.35 14.15 -13.27
CA GLN A 195 -5.66 14.53 -13.75
C GLN A 195 -6.80 13.89 -12.94
N CYS A 196 -6.69 12.59 -12.64
CA CYS A 196 -7.70 11.90 -11.82
C CYS A 196 -7.76 12.50 -10.40
N VAL A 197 -6.62 12.80 -9.79
CA VAL A 197 -6.55 13.41 -8.46
C VAL A 197 -7.09 14.83 -8.47
N GLU A 198 -6.83 15.61 -9.53
CA GLU A 198 -7.42 16.93 -9.70
C GLU A 198 -8.95 16.88 -9.78
N GLU A 199 -9.51 15.95 -10.57
CA GLU A 199 -10.97 15.75 -10.66
C GLU A 199 -11.57 15.26 -9.33
N LEU A 200 -10.87 14.40 -8.58
CA LEU A 200 -11.30 14.04 -7.22
C LEU A 200 -11.31 15.25 -6.28
N GLY A 201 -10.34 16.15 -6.42
CA GLY A 201 -10.32 17.43 -5.70
C GLY A 201 -11.50 18.32 -6.05
N ARG A 202 -11.86 18.41 -7.34
CA ARG A 202 -13.06 19.14 -7.81
C ARG A 202 -14.35 18.50 -7.29
N TYR A 203 -14.42 17.16 -7.30
CA TYR A 203 -15.55 16.43 -6.73
C TYR A 203 -15.73 16.73 -5.23
N LEU A 204 -14.66 16.73 -4.44
CA LEU A 204 -14.72 17.10 -3.03
C LEU A 204 -15.16 18.55 -2.82
N ALA A 205 -14.73 19.47 -3.70
CA ALA A 205 -15.12 20.87 -3.64
C ALA A 205 -16.63 21.12 -3.86
N LEU A 206 -17.37 20.18 -4.47
CA LEU A 206 -18.83 20.25 -4.57
C LEU A 206 -19.52 20.24 -3.19
N TYR A 207 -18.88 19.61 -2.21
CA TYR A 207 -19.40 19.52 -0.84
C TYR A 207 -18.87 20.63 0.07
N GLU A 208 -17.84 21.38 -0.32
CA GLU A 208 -17.29 22.48 0.51
C GLU A 208 -18.37 23.53 0.81
N ARG A 209 -18.48 23.93 2.07
CA ARG A 209 -19.26 25.11 2.42
C ARG A 209 -18.50 26.35 1.96
N ARG A 210 -19.11 27.09 1.05
CA ARG A 210 -18.61 28.43 0.68
C ARG A 210 -18.85 29.33 1.90
N SER A 211 -17.78 29.92 2.40
CA SER A 211 -17.80 30.99 3.44
C SER A 211 -18.59 32.18 2.95
#